data_2233425d91efafc07fb1a5ab53ae1faf
#
_entry.id   2233425d91efafc07fb1a5ab53ae1faf
#
_cell.length_a   1.000
_cell.length_b   1.000
_cell.length_c   1.000
_cell.angle_alpha   90.00
_cell.angle_beta   90.00
_cell.angle_gamma   90.00
#
_symmetry.space_group_name_H-M   'P 1'
#
loop_
_entity.id
_entity.type
_entity.pdbx_description
1 polymer ?
#
loop_
_entity_poly.entity_id
_entity_poly.type
_entity_poly.pdbx_seq_one_letter_code
_entity_poly.pdbx_strand_id
1 'polypeptide(L)'
;MAKTLMAVDAGTGSVRAVLFSLDGEQLGCVQQEWTHAEDPRFPGSMDFDWTHNWALASSCIRGVIEQTGVDPKDIAAVSTTCMREGIVLYDKDGNEIWACANVDARSDDEVGQLVRMDPELEKKIYHRSGQTYALGALPRIFWVKNKMPEVYEKVALCTMFNDWLIYKMTGVFSSEPSNACTTGIYDIKARDWADEIAASIGLKTGIFPKTYECGTIVAAVSEKGAADTGLAVGTPVVAGGGDSQLGCVGVGVVDPNQAAIFGGSFWQYEYNTDEPKTDEHCRVRVNCHSVPGIWQYEALAFKPGMVMRWYRDAFCTAEKELSKVCGRDPYDLMNEKAKDIPAGCYGMMCTFSDVMNYISWRHASPSFMNFDFDPQKYNRYTFYRAIMENTALVTYGHMKLVEETTGNVPDEVVFAGGASKSDLWCQILCDVLGKPVNVPKVKEATALGAAIMAGYGVGLYEDISGTAKKLVRMDKRYEPNMENHKTYMEMYKVWREVYARELAISDDRLTRYMWAAPGV
;
A
#
# COMPACT_ATOMS: atom_id res chain seq x y z
N MET A 1 -0.25 17.82 31.30
CA MET A 1 0.37 16.54 30.89
C MET A 1 1.27 16.79 29.69
N ALA A 2 2.09 15.81 29.30
CA ALA A 2 2.92 15.95 28.10
C ALA A 2 2.03 15.95 26.85
N LYS A 3 2.37 16.75 25.84
CA LYS A 3 1.67 16.79 24.56
C LYS A 3 1.79 15.44 23.85
N THR A 4 0.72 15.05 23.15
CA THR A 4 0.62 13.81 22.37
C THR A 4 0.16 14.10 20.95
N LEU A 5 0.34 13.13 20.06
CA LEU A 5 -0.07 13.19 18.65
C LEU A 5 -0.97 12.01 18.34
N MET A 6 -2.03 12.24 17.60
CA MET A 6 -2.97 11.19 17.21
C MET A 6 -2.89 10.92 15.70
N ALA A 7 -2.85 9.65 15.34
CA ALA A 7 -3.01 9.17 13.98
C ALA A 7 -4.32 8.39 13.84
N VAL A 8 -5.07 8.62 12.76
CA VAL A 8 -6.25 7.84 12.38
C VAL A 8 -5.97 7.16 11.05
N ASP A 9 -5.99 5.84 11.04
CA ASP A 9 -5.63 5.00 9.90
C ASP A 9 -6.82 4.19 9.40
N ALA A 10 -7.26 4.49 8.18
CA ALA A 10 -8.35 3.82 7.48
C ALA A 10 -7.79 2.82 6.46
N GLY A 11 -7.39 1.62 6.92
CA GLY A 11 -6.91 0.54 6.06
C GLY A 11 -8.03 -0.20 5.32
N THR A 12 -7.67 -1.12 4.42
CA THR A 12 -8.65 -1.86 3.60
C THR A 12 -9.65 -2.68 4.45
N GLY A 13 -9.20 -3.32 5.51
CA GLY A 13 -10.05 -4.22 6.33
C GLY A 13 -10.32 -3.71 7.76
N SER A 14 -9.83 -2.53 8.11
CA SER A 14 -10.01 -1.99 9.48
C SER A 14 -9.70 -0.51 9.55
N VAL A 15 -10.27 0.15 10.55
CA VAL A 15 -9.88 1.50 10.97
C VAL A 15 -9.28 1.45 12.36
N ARG A 16 -8.25 2.27 12.62
CA ARG A 16 -7.65 2.40 13.94
C ARG A 16 -7.32 3.85 14.27
N ALA A 17 -7.33 4.16 15.57
CA ALA A 17 -6.77 5.37 16.12
C ALA A 17 -5.60 5.00 17.03
N VAL A 18 -4.47 5.69 16.85
CA VAL A 18 -3.23 5.42 17.57
C VAL A 18 -2.73 6.72 18.19
N LEU A 19 -2.41 6.69 19.48
CA LEU A 19 -1.86 7.83 20.20
C LEU A 19 -0.37 7.63 20.43
N PHE A 20 0.42 8.67 20.14
CA PHE A 20 1.87 8.66 20.29
C PHE A 20 2.35 9.78 21.23
N SER A 21 3.44 9.49 21.96
CA SER A 21 4.26 10.52 22.60
C SER A 21 5.07 11.31 21.56
N LEU A 22 5.65 12.43 21.94
CA LEU A 22 6.55 13.20 21.06
C LEU A 22 7.87 12.46 20.75
N ASP A 23 8.20 11.42 21.50
CA ASP A 23 9.35 10.54 21.25
C ASP A 23 9.02 9.34 20.37
N GLY A 24 7.81 9.33 19.76
CA GLY A 24 7.35 8.27 18.85
C GLY A 24 6.92 6.97 19.55
N GLU A 25 6.76 6.98 20.88
CA GLU A 25 6.26 5.83 21.61
C GLU A 25 4.75 5.72 21.47
N GLN A 26 4.26 4.54 21.08
CA GLN A 26 2.84 4.23 21.01
C GLN A 26 2.25 4.13 22.43
N LEU A 27 1.39 5.05 22.80
CA LEU A 27 0.73 5.12 24.11
C LEU A 27 -0.56 4.27 24.17
N GLY A 28 -1.28 4.20 23.05
CA GLY A 28 -2.49 3.42 22.94
C GLY A 28 -2.88 3.19 21.47
N CYS A 29 -3.72 2.16 21.26
CA CYS A 29 -4.27 1.84 19.94
C CYS A 29 -5.62 1.16 20.13
N VAL A 30 -6.62 1.64 19.42
CA VAL A 30 -7.93 1.00 19.31
C VAL A 30 -8.25 0.78 17.84
N GLN A 31 -8.63 -0.43 17.48
CA GLN A 31 -8.92 -0.86 16.11
C GLN A 31 -10.29 -1.51 16.04
N GLN A 32 -10.98 -1.26 14.94
CA GLN A 32 -12.24 -1.92 14.57
C GLN A 32 -12.11 -2.48 13.14
N GLU A 33 -12.57 -3.70 12.93
CA GLU A 33 -12.67 -4.27 11.59
C GLU A 33 -13.91 -3.73 10.88
N TRP A 34 -13.78 -3.51 9.58
CA TRP A 34 -14.89 -3.22 8.69
C TRP A 34 -14.86 -4.12 7.45
N THR A 35 -16.01 -4.25 6.82
CA THR A 35 -16.17 -5.03 5.59
C THR A 35 -16.84 -4.18 4.54
N HIS A 36 -16.53 -4.47 3.29
CA HIS A 36 -17.14 -3.81 2.15
C HIS A 36 -18.11 -4.78 1.49
N ALA A 37 -19.36 -4.35 1.29
CA ALA A 37 -20.38 -5.18 0.71
C ALA A 37 -20.25 -5.21 -0.82
N GLU A 38 -20.43 -6.39 -1.41
CA GLU A 38 -20.62 -6.52 -2.85
C GLU A 38 -22.10 -6.33 -3.20
N ASP A 39 -22.40 -5.46 -4.17
CA ASP A 39 -23.74 -5.36 -4.77
C ASP A 39 -23.90 -6.48 -5.81
N PRO A 40 -24.81 -7.44 -5.62
CA PRO A 40 -24.99 -8.56 -6.56
C PRO A 40 -25.32 -8.15 -7.99
N ARG A 41 -25.79 -6.93 -8.21
CA ARG A 41 -26.05 -6.38 -9.55
C ARG A 41 -24.77 -5.98 -10.28
N PHE A 42 -23.69 -5.76 -9.54
CA PHE A 42 -22.40 -5.28 -10.03
C PHE A 42 -21.27 -6.13 -9.47
N PRO A 43 -20.99 -7.30 -10.07
CA PRO A 43 -19.92 -8.18 -9.60
C PRO A 43 -18.57 -7.45 -9.49
N GLY A 44 -17.82 -7.75 -8.43
CA GLY A 44 -16.56 -7.08 -8.12
C GLY A 44 -16.71 -5.73 -7.42
N SER A 45 -17.93 -5.29 -7.14
CA SER A 45 -18.17 -4.07 -6.37
C SER A 45 -17.77 -4.24 -4.91
N MET A 46 -17.28 -3.16 -4.31
CA MET A 46 -16.92 -3.08 -2.88
C MET A 46 -17.42 -1.75 -2.33
N ASP A 47 -18.71 -1.71 -1.98
CA ASP A 47 -19.37 -0.51 -1.48
C ASP A 47 -18.81 -0.11 -0.10
N PHE A 48 -18.62 1.18 0.10
CA PHE A 48 -18.15 1.73 1.36
C PHE A 48 -19.32 2.39 2.10
N ASP A 49 -19.74 1.78 3.20
CA ASP A 49 -20.78 2.34 4.07
C ASP A 49 -20.20 3.48 4.93
N TRP A 50 -20.23 4.70 4.40
CA TRP A 50 -19.67 5.89 5.07
C TRP A 50 -20.31 6.20 6.43
N THR A 51 -21.57 5.84 6.64
CA THR A 51 -22.25 6.08 7.91
C THR A 51 -21.78 5.12 8.99
N HIS A 52 -21.79 3.83 8.68
CA HIS A 52 -21.30 2.79 9.59
C HIS A 52 -19.80 2.95 9.86
N ASN A 53 -19.02 3.17 8.81
CA ASN A 53 -17.56 3.27 8.91
C ASN A 53 -17.11 4.55 9.66
N TRP A 54 -17.86 5.66 9.57
CA TRP A 54 -17.60 6.82 10.43
C TRP A 54 -17.89 6.52 11.90
N ALA A 55 -18.95 5.79 12.19
CA ALA A 55 -19.24 5.36 13.56
C ALA A 55 -18.12 4.49 14.14
N LEU A 56 -17.52 3.60 13.34
CA LEU A 56 -16.36 2.81 13.75
C LEU A 56 -15.11 3.68 13.95
N ALA A 57 -14.79 4.57 13.00
CA ALA A 57 -13.63 5.46 13.08
C ALA A 57 -13.73 6.38 14.32
N SER A 58 -14.87 7.02 14.52
CA SER A 58 -15.11 7.89 15.69
C SER A 58 -15.05 7.11 17.00
N SER A 59 -15.52 5.85 17.03
CA SER A 59 -15.40 5.01 18.22
C SER A 59 -13.95 4.62 18.53
N CYS A 60 -13.11 4.40 17.51
CA CYS A 60 -11.67 4.17 17.71
C CYS A 60 -10.99 5.39 18.33
N ILE A 61 -11.34 6.60 17.87
CA ILE A 61 -10.77 7.84 18.41
C ILE A 61 -11.19 8.03 19.88
N ARG A 62 -12.47 7.89 20.20
CA ARG A 62 -12.93 7.90 21.60
C ARG A 62 -12.26 6.83 22.44
N GLY A 63 -12.22 5.62 21.90
CA GLY A 63 -11.67 4.47 22.62
C GLY A 63 -10.20 4.63 22.97
N VAL A 64 -9.36 5.21 22.11
CA VAL A 64 -7.94 5.44 22.44
C VAL A 64 -7.76 6.56 23.46
N ILE A 65 -8.61 7.58 23.46
CA ILE A 65 -8.65 8.63 24.50
C ILE A 65 -9.00 8.00 25.86
N GLU A 66 -10.03 7.19 25.91
CA GLU A 66 -10.45 6.47 27.11
C GLU A 66 -9.39 5.47 27.58
N GLN A 67 -8.83 4.66 26.67
CA GLN A 67 -7.80 3.67 26.98
C GLN A 67 -6.56 4.28 27.62
N THR A 68 -6.15 5.46 27.15
CA THR A 68 -4.93 6.11 27.60
C THR A 68 -5.17 7.10 28.74
N GLY A 69 -6.42 7.53 28.95
CA GLY A 69 -6.77 8.56 29.93
C GLY A 69 -6.17 9.94 29.61
N VAL A 70 -5.77 10.18 28.37
CA VAL A 70 -5.25 11.49 27.92
C VAL A 70 -6.34 12.54 27.98
N ASP A 71 -6.02 13.74 28.46
CA ASP A 71 -6.92 14.89 28.29
C ASP A 71 -6.97 15.25 26.78
N PRO A 72 -8.15 15.31 26.14
CA PRO A 72 -8.25 15.71 24.73
C PRO A 72 -7.53 17.03 24.38
N LYS A 73 -7.35 17.94 25.35
CA LYS A 73 -6.59 19.20 25.19
C LYS A 73 -5.07 19.00 25.13
N ASP A 74 -4.58 17.84 25.56
CA ASP A 74 -3.16 17.48 25.45
C ASP A 74 -2.83 16.80 24.12
N ILE A 75 -3.83 16.47 23.29
CA ILE A 75 -3.65 16.04 21.91
C ILE A 75 -3.35 17.29 21.08
N ALA A 76 -2.07 17.46 20.73
CA ALA A 76 -1.58 18.66 20.07
C ALA A 76 -2.06 18.78 18.61
N ALA A 77 -2.19 17.65 17.92
CA ALA A 77 -2.70 17.57 16.56
C ALA A 77 -3.16 16.14 16.24
N VAL A 78 -4.02 16.05 15.22
CA VAL A 78 -4.46 14.80 14.58
C VAL A 78 -4.01 14.81 13.14
N SER A 79 -3.53 13.68 12.62
CA SER A 79 -3.34 13.45 11.19
C SER A 79 -3.97 12.14 10.78
N THR A 80 -4.25 11.98 9.49
CA THR A 80 -4.97 10.83 8.95
C THR A 80 -4.14 10.12 7.90
N THR A 81 -4.41 8.85 7.73
CA THR A 81 -3.86 8.02 6.65
C THR A 81 -4.94 7.06 6.17
N CYS A 82 -4.82 6.58 4.95
CA CYS A 82 -5.81 5.65 4.43
C CYS A 82 -5.26 4.71 3.36
N MET A 83 -6.02 3.63 3.11
CA MET A 83 -5.95 2.89 1.86
C MET A 83 -6.14 3.84 0.69
N ARG A 84 -5.30 3.75 -0.32
CA ARG A 84 -5.36 4.60 -1.51
C ARG A 84 -6.47 4.14 -2.45
N GLU A 85 -6.77 4.91 -3.48
CA GLU A 85 -7.69 4.61 -4.59
C GLU A 85 -9.19 4.48 -4.21
N GLY A 86 -9.56 4.41 -2.95
CA GLY A 86 -10.94 4.49 -2.51
C GLY A 86 -11.46 5.93 -2.58
N ILE A 87 -12.72 6.11 -2.98
CA ILE A 87 -13.31 7.45 -3.19
C ILE A 87 -14.66 7.61 -2.52
N VAL A 88 -14.97 8.86 -2.19
CA VAL A 88 -16.28 9.31 -1.73
C VAL A 88 -16.74 10.48 -2.61
N LEU A 89 -17.97 10.39 -3.13
CA LEU A 89 -18.61 11.45 -3.93
C LEU A 89 -19.65 12.17 -3.10
N TYR A 90 -19.72 13.50 -3.26
CA TYR A 90 -20.60 14.37 -2.51
C TYR A 90 -21.48 15.21 -3.42
N ASP A 91 -22.67 15.58 -2.90
CA ASP A 91 -23.52 16.59 -3.52
C ASP A 91 -23.05 18.02 -3.18
N LYS A 92 -23.76 19.02 -3.72
CA LYS A 92 -23.46 20.44 -3.49
C LYS A 92 -23.61 20.89 -2.02
N ASP A 93 -24.33 20.13 -1.22
CA ASP A 93 -24.58 20.42 0.19
C ASP A 93 -23.58 19.69 1.12
N GLY A 94 -22.63 18.94 0.52
CA GLY A 94 -21.58 18.20 1.22
C GLY A 94 -22.05 16.86 1.79
N ASN A 95 -23.20 16.34 1.35
CA ASN A 95 -23.65 15.01 1.75
C ASN A 95 -22.95 13.94 0.90
N GLU A 96 -22.51 12.86 1.54
CA GLU A 96 -21.99 11.68 0.84
C GLU A 96 -23.14 11.03 0.04
N ILE A 97 -22.93 10.79 -1.26
CA ILE A 97 -23.95 10.22 -2.16
C ILE A 97 -23.52 8.91 -2.80
N TRP A 98 -22.22 8.60 -2.79
CA TRP A 98 -21.67 7.34 -3.27
C TRP A 98 -20.22 7.18 -2.79
N ALA A 99 -19.80 5.92 -2.53
CA ALA A 99 -18.42 5.61 -2.17
C ALA A 99 -18.08 4.16 -2.48
N CYS A 100 -16.80 3.91 -2.80
CA CYS A 100 -16.28 2.54 -2.97
C CYS A 100 -14.88 2.40 -2.38
N ALA A 101 -14.56 1.19 -1.91
CA ALA A 101 -13.25 0.87 -1.36
C ALA A 101 -12.17 0.74 -2.47
N ASN A 102 -10.90 0.71 -2.05
CA ASN A 102 -9.74 0.58 -2.94
C ASN A 102 -9.73 -0.70 -3.79
N VAL A 103 -10.29 -1.79 -3.27
CA VAL A 103 -10.34 -3.11 -3.94
C VAL A 103 -11.55 -3.28 -4.87
N ASP A 104 -12.33 -2.22 -5.09
CA ASP A 104 -13.47 -2.22 -5.99
C ASP A 104 -13.04 -2.44 -7.44
N ALA A 105 -13.57 -3.47 -8.09
CA ALA A 105 -13.24 -3.89 -9.45
C ALA A 105 -14.45 -3.84 -10.40
N ARG A 106 -15.53 -3.11 -10.05
CA ARG A 106 -16.79 -3.07 -10.84
C ARG A 106 -16.65 -2.38 -12.20
N SER A 107 -15.59 -1.63 -12.45
CA SER A 107 -15.42 -0.80 -13.65
C SER A 107 -14.74 -1.50 -14.83
N ASP A 108 -14.82 -2.84 -14.90
CA ASP A 108 -14.20 -3.65 -15.95
C ASP A 108 -14.67 -3.24 -17.38
N ASP A 109 -15.98 -3.14 -17.58
CA ASP A 109 -16.59 -2.68 -18.85
C ASP A 109 -16.14 -1.26 -19.23
N GLU A 110 -16.03 -0.38 -18.24
CA GLU A 110 -15.65 1.02 -18.42
C GLU A 110 -14.18 1.16 -18.82
N VAL A 111 -13.29 0.35 -18.25
CA VAL A 111 -11.89 0.29 -18.71
C VAL A 111 -11.84 -0.12 -20.17
N GLY A 112 -12.58 -1.18 -20.56
CA GLY A 112 -12.70 -1.60 -21.95
C GLY A 112 -13.27 -0.50 -22.86
N GLN A 113 -14.20 0.32 -22.39
CA GLN A 113 -14.73 1.47 -23.13
C GLN A 113 -13.67 2.56 -23.33
N LEU A 114 -12.93 2.93 -22.26
CA LEU A 114 -11.86 3.92 -22.32
C LEU A 114 -10.77 3.52 -23.32
N VAL A 115 -10.35 2.26 -23.30
CA VAL A 115 -9.36 1.72 -24.26
C VAL A 115 -9.88 1.81 -25.70
N ARG A 116 -11.17 1.56 -25.95
CA ARG A 116 -11.77 1.70 -27.29
C ARG A 116 -11.91 3.15 -27.74
N MET A 117 -12.10 4.09 -26.81
CA MET A 117 -12.19 5.53 -27.12
C MET A 117 -10.83 6.10 -27.60
N ASP A 118 -9.76 5.79 -26.89
CA ASP A 118 -8.37 6.15 -27.27
C ASP A 118 -7.41 5.12 -26.69
N PRO A 119 -6.87 4.18 -27.51
CA PRO A 119 -5.93 3.16 -27.03
C PRO A 119 -4.64 3.71 -26.42
N GLU A 120 -4.27 4.97 -26.75
CA GLU A 120 -3.06 5.61 -26.22
C GLU A 120 -3.35 6.45 -24.96
N LEU A 121 -4.61 6.63 -24.59
CA LEU A 121 -4.98 7.53 -23.50
C LEU A 121 -4.41 7.05 -22.15
N GLU A 122 -4.49 5.76 -21.86
CA GLU A 122 -3.96 5.22 -20.59
C GLU A 122 -2.47 5.46 -20.44
N LYS A 123 -1.69 5.31 -21.53
CA LYS A 123 -0.26 5.61 -21.53
C LYS A 123 0.01 7.11 -21.35
N LYS A 124 -0.79 7.97 -21.95
CA LYS A 124 -0.72 9.44 -21.76
C LYS A 124 -1.02 9.80 -20.29
N ILE A 125 -2.06 9.20 -19.71
CA ILE A 125 -2.42 9.38 -18.30
C ILE A 125 -1.26 8.90 -17.41
N TYR A 126 -0.70 7.73 -17.68
CA TYR A 126 0.43 7.21 -16.92
C TYR A 126 1.63 8.18 -16.92
N HIS A 127 2.00 8.74 -18.04
CA HIS A 127 3.10 9.70 -18.11
C HIS A 127 2.81 11.03 -17.39
N ARG A 128 1.54 11.37 -17.16
CA ARG A 128 1.13 12.56 -16.43
C ARG A 128 0.92 12.30 -14.95
N SER A 129 0.23 11.22 -14.60
CA SER A 129 -0.21 10.92 -13.24
C SER A 129 0.59 9.83 -12.54
N GLY A 130 1.46 9.10 -13.26
CA GLY A 130 2.14 7.91 -12.73
C GLY A 130 1.23 6.68 -12.58
N GLN A 131 -0.05 6.77 -13.00
CA GLN A 131 -1.07 5.75 -12.79
C GLN A 131 -1.64 5.20 -14.10
N THR A 132 -2.09 3.94 -14.05
CA THR A 132 -2.87 3.30 -15.12
C THR A 132 -4.33 3.22 -14.70
N TYR A 133 -5.21 2.65 -15.56
CA TYR A 133 -6.61 2.46 -15.19
C TYR A 133 -6.82 1.45 -14.07
N ALA A 134 -5.89 0.52 -13.93
CA ALA A 134 -5.97 -0.51 -12.90
C ALA A 134 -5.99 0.11 -11.50
N LEU A 135 -7.07 -0.15 -10.76
CA LEU A 135 -7.33 0.33 -9.41
C LEU A 135 -7.52 1.86 -9.25
N GLY A 136 -7.38 2.66 -10.30
CA GLY A 136 -7.53 4.11 -10.24
C GLY A 136 -8.97 4.57 -9.97
N ALA A 137 -9.14 5.79 -9.45
CA ALA A 137 -10.45 6.40 -9.26
C ALA A 137 -11.14 6.78 -10.57
N LEU A 138 -10.37 7.12 -11.62
CA LEU A 138 -10.89 7.58 -12.91
C LEU A 138 -11.90 6.60 -13.52
N PRO A 139 -11.62 5.29 -13.71
CA PRO A 139 -12.59 4.35 -14.24
C PRO A 139 -13.84 4.19 -13.35
N ARG A 140 -13.69 4.32 -12.04
CA ARG A 140 -14.82 4.23 -11.09
C ARG A 140 -15.76 5.43 -11.19
N ILE A 141 -15.22 6.66 -11.34
CA ILE A 141 -16.04 7.85 -11.59
C ILE A 141 -16.73 7.73 -12.96
N PHE A 142 -16.04 7.19 -13.97
CA PHE A 142 -16.62 6.95 -15.29
C PHE A 142 -17.73 5.88 -15.23
N TRP A 143 -17.57 4.86 -14.39
CA TRP A 143 -18.62 3.89 -14.09
C TRP A 143 -19.86 4.55 -13.46
N VAL A 144 -19.69 5.42 -12.46
CA VAL A 144 -20.83 6.15 -11.84
C VAL A 144 -21.56 6.98 -12.89
N LYS A 145 -20.84 7.65 -13.79
CA LYS A 145 -21.43 8.38 -14.91
C LYS A 145 -22.31 7.50 -15.80
N ASN A 146 -21.83 6.29 -16.14
CA ASN A 146 -22.51 5.39 -17.07
C ASN A 146 -23.66 4.61 -16.43
N LYS A 147 -23.45 4.12 -15.21
CA LYS A 147 -24.39 3.17 -14.56
C LYS A 147 -25.32 3.82 -13.55
N MET A 148 -24.95 5.00 -13.04
CA MET A 148 -25.73 5.76 -12.03
C MET A 148 -25.82 7.25 -12.41
N PRO A 149 -26.36 7.59 -13.60
CA PRO A 149 -26.37 8.98 -14.08
C PRO A 149 -27.10 9.94 -13.15
N GLU A 150 -28.14 9.49 -12.45
CA GLU A 150 -28.86 10.29 -11.47
C GLU A 150 -28.05 10.64 -10.21
N VAL A 151 -27.06 9.82 -9.87
CA VAL A 151 -26.07 10.10 -8.83
C VAL A 151 -25.00 11.02 -9.41
N TYR A 152 -24.49 10.69 -10.60
CA TYR A 152 -23.43 11.46 -11.23
C TYR A 152 -23.79 12.93 -11.45
N GLU A 153 -25.04 13.20 -11.85
CA GLU A 153 -25.53 14.59 -12.03
C GLU A 153 -25.44 15.42 -10.74
N LYS A 154 -25.60 14.78 -9.58
CA LYS A 154 -25.50 15.44 -8.27
C LYS A 154 -24.07 15.63 -7.78
N VAL A 155 -23.08 14.93 -8.37
CA VAL A 155 -21.69 15.03 -7.94
C VAL A 155 -21.20 16.47 -8.05
N ALA A 156 -20.79 17.02 -6.93
CA ALA A 156 -20.16 18.32 -6.81
C ALA A 156 -18.71 18.21 -6.33
N LEU A 157 -18.39 17.20 -5.50
CA LEU A 157 -17.05 16.97 -4.98
C LEU A 157 -16.71 15.48 -4.94
N CYS A 158 -15.41 15.18 -5.02
CA CYS A 158 -14.83 13.85 -4.86
C CYS A 158 -13.61 13.94 -3.92
N THR A 159 -13.55 13.09 -2.91
CA THR A 159 -12.40 12.97 -2.01
C THR A 159 -11.89 11.54 -1.96
N MET A 160 -10.64 11.39 -1.50
CA MET A 160 -10.10 10.12 -1.06
C MET A 160 -10.47 9.88 0.42
N PHE A 161 -10.21 8.69 0.97
CA PHE A 161 -10.62 8.39 2.35
C PHE A 161 -9.84 9.14 3.43
N ASN A 162 -8.58 9.48 3.16
CA ASN A 162 -7.83 10.37 4.03
C ASN A 162 -8.55 11.72 4.21
N ASP A 163 -8.96 12.28 3.08
CA ASP A 163 -9.66 13.57 3.01
C ASP A 163 -11.07 13.48 3.59
N TRP A 164 -11.77 12.34 3.40
CA TRP A 164 -13.06 12.07 4.02
C TRP A 164 -12.96 12.06 5.56
N LEU A 165 -11.93 11.45 6.16
CA LEU A 165 -11.69 11.51 7.60
C LEU A 165 -11.48 12.95 8.08
N ILE A 166 -10.70 13.76 7.35
CA ILE A 166 -10.49 15.17 7.64
C ILE A 166 -11.81 15.93 7.58
N TYR A 167 -12.60 15.73 6.51
CA TYR A 167 -13.92 16.36 6.36
C TYR A 167 -14.86 16.01 7.51
N LYS A 168 -14.94 14.74 7.91
CA LYS A 168 -15.78 14.30 9.03
C LYS A 168 -15.42 14.97 10.36
N MET A 169 -14.13 15.21 10.61
CA MET A 169 -13.66 15.87 11.83
C MET A 169 -13.80 17.40 11.79
N THR A 170 -13.64 18.01 10.61
CA THR A 170 -13.48 19.47 10.50
C THR A 170 -14.62 20.18 9.78
N GLY A 171 -15.32 19.50 8.88
CA GLY A 171 -16.26 20.10 7.94
C GLY A 171 -15.59 20.78 6.74
N VAL A 172 -14.26 20.64 6.57
CA VAL A 172 -13.50 21.26 5.47
C VAL A 172 -13.05 20.20 4.48
N PHE A 173 -13.34 20.40 3.20
CA PHE A 173 -12.86 19.57 2.12
C PHE A 173 -11.41 19.90 1.77
N SER A 174 -10.60 18.88 1.61
CA SER A 174 -9.20 18.97 1.25
C SER A 174 -8.81 17.79 0.37
N SER A 175 -7.63 17.84 -0.20
CA SER A 175 -6.90 16.71 -0.75
C SER A 175 -5.41 16.84 -0.45
N GLU A 176 -4.63 15.78 -0.71
CA GLU A 176 -3.18 15.82 -0.56
C GLU A 176 -2.50 14.98 -1.65
N PRO A 177 -1.24 15.28 -2.03
CA PRO A 177 -0.62 14.74 -3.23
C PRO A 177 -0.49 13.22 -3.27
N SER A 178 -0.21 12.56 -2.14
CA SER A 178 0.10 11.12 -2.13
C SER A 178 -1.12 10.22 -2.38
N ASN A 179 -2.32 10.66 -2.02
CA ASN A 179 -3.57 10.02 -2.41
C ASN A 179 -4.12 10.58 -3.73
N ALA A 180 -4.09 11.90 -3.93
CA ALA A 180 -4.61 12.54 -5.14
C ALA A 180 -3.99 11.96 -6.41
N CYS A 181 -2.66 11.69 -6.41
CA CYS A 181 -1.99 11.13 -7.58
C CYS A 181 -2.54 9.75 -7.99
N THR A 182 -3.08 8.97 -7.06
CA THR A 182 -3.62 7.64 -7.36
C THR A 182 -4.98 7.67 -8.08
N THR A 183 -5.58 8.83 -8.25
CA THR A 183 -6.84 9.00 -8.98
C THR A 183 -6.71 8.78 -10.48
N GLY A 184 -5.52 8.99 -11.06
CA GLY A 184 -5.29 9.08 -12.50
C GLY A 184 -5.66 10.44 -13.11
N ILE A 185 -6.12 11.42 -12.29
CA ILE A 185 -6.52 12.77 -12.70
C ILE A 185 -5.63 13.83 -12.02
N TYR A 186 -4.39 13.51 -11.79
CA TYR A 186 -3.46 14.35 -11.05
C TYR A 186 -2.12 14.46 -11.81
N ASP A 187 -1.55 15.66 -11.87
CA ASP A 187 -0.22 15.88 -12.41
C ASP A 187 0.81 15.72 -11.30
N ILE A 188 1.55 14.62 -11.32
CA ILE A 188 2.54 14.34 -10.28
C ILE A 188 3.71 15.34 -10.28
N LYS A 189 4.01 15.98 -11.42
CA LYS A 189 5.07 16.97 -11.51
C LYS A 189 4.62 18.33 -10.98
N ALA A 190 3.43 18.77 -11.35
CA ALA A 190 2.83 20.01 -10.84
C ALA A 190 2.34 19.87 -9.39
N ARG A 191 2.10 18.64 -8.92
CA ARG A 191 1.46 18.30 -7.64
C ARG A 191 0.10 19.01 -7.51
N ASP A 192 -0.70 18.92 -8.59
CA ASP A 192 -2.02 19.55 -8.68
C ASP A 192 -2.93 18.77 -9.64
N TRP A 193 -4.22 19.06 -9.61
CA TRP A 193 -5.23 18.39 -10.41
C TRP A 193 -5.04 18.64 -11.91
N ALA A 194 -5.24 17.61 -12.72
CA ALA A 194 -5.16 17.63 -14.18
C ALA A 194 -6.58 17.46 -14.77
N ASP A 195 -7.41 18.49 -14.60
CA ASP A 195 -8.82 18.48 -15.03
C ASP A 195 -8.97 18.20 -16.54
N GLU A 196 -7.96 18.49 -17.36
CA GLU A 196 -7.96 18.15 -18.79
C GLU A 196 -8.05 16.65 -19.05
N ILE A 197 -7.56 15.80 -18.14
CA ILE A 197 -7.71 14.34 -18.23
C ILE A 197 -9.18 13.98 -18.07
N ALA A 198 -9.83 14.49 -17.02
CA ALA A 198 -11.26 14.27 -16.78
C ALA A 198 -12.10 14.78 -17.96
N ALA A 199 -11.81 15.98 -18.46
CA ALA A 199 -12.50 16.59 -19.60
C ALA A 199 -12.36 15.75 -20.88
N SER A 200 -11.19 15.14 -21.13
CA SER A 200 -10.92 14.35 -22.35
C SER A 200 -11.83 13.13 -22.49
N ILE A 201 -12.36 12.61 -21.39
CA ILE A 201 -13.31 11.47 -21.34
C ILE A 201 -14.71 11.91 -20.94
N GLY A 202 -14.97 13.24 -20.95
CA GLY A 202 -16.27 13.81 -20.63
C GLY A 202 -16.71 13.66 -19.19
N LEU A 203 -15.79 13.57 -18.23
CA LEU A 203 -16.07 13.69 -16.81
C LEU A 203 -16.19 15.16 -16.39
N LYS A 204 -16.90 15.40 -15.27
CA LYS A 204 -16.95 16.72 -14.64
C LYS A 204 -15.56 17.14 -14.20
N THR A 205 -15.25 18.41 -14.40
CA THR A 205 -14.03 19.08 -13.92
C THR A 205 -14.33 19.89 -12.67
N GLY A 206 -13.30 20.24 -11.90
CA GLY A 206 -13.46 21.07 -10.70
C GLY A 206 -14.20 20.36 -9.54
N ILE A 207 -14.31 19.03 -9.60
CA ILE A 207 -14.93 18.24 -8.52
C ILE A 207 -13.94 17.81 -7.43
N PHE A 208 -12.66 18.11 -7.61
CA PHE A 208 -11.64 17.77 -6.63
C PHE A 208 -11.29 18.97 -5.75
N PRO A 209 -11.19 18.80 -4.42
CA PRO A 209 -10.92 19.91 -3.52
C PRO A 209 -9.46 20.36 -3.63
N LYS A 210 -9.17 21.54 -3.03
CA LYS A 210 -7.84 22.10 -2.95
C LYS A 210 -6.85 21.10 -2.35
N THR A 211 -5.68 20.98 -2.98
CA THR A 211 -4.56 20.17 -2.50
C THR A 211 -3.75 20.91 -1.43
N TYR A 212 -3.42 20.21 -0.37
CA TYR A 212 -2.51 20.63 0.71
C TYR A 212 -1.34 19.67 0.77
N GLU A 213 -0.11 20.15 0.80
CA GLU A 213 1.04 19.26 1.05
C GLU A 213 0.90 18.56 2.39
N CYS A 214 1.34 17.29 2.45
CA CYS A 214 1.33 16.54 3.70
C CYS A 214 2.11 17.27 4.79
N GLY A 215 1.62 17.23 6.02
CA GLY A 215 2.16 18.02 7.12
C GLY A 215 1.62 19.45 7.20
N THR A 216 0.70 19.87 6.33
CA THR A 216 0.05 21.19 6.41
C THR A 216 -1.21 21.12 7.27
N ILE A 217 -1.45 22.10 8.14
CA ILE A 217 -2.74 22.22 8.84
C ILE A 217 -3.84 22.53 7.82
N VAL A 218 -4.83 21.64 7.71
CA VAL A 218 -6.00 21.83 6.85
C VAL A 218 -7.05 22.70 7.55
N ALA A 219 -7.41 22.30 8.77
CA ALA A 219 -8.41 22.97 9.58
C ALA A 219 -8.28 22.54 11.06
N ALA A 220 -9.26 22.89 11.86
CA ALA A 220 -9.37 22.45 13.25
C ALA A 220 -10.63 21.60 13.46
N VAL A 221 -10.62 20.74 14.45
CA VAL A 221 -11.77 19.92 14.85
C VAL A 221 -12.96 20.83 15.15
N SER A 222 -14.07 20.59 14.44
CA SER A 222 -15.33 21.34 14.59
C SER A 222 -16.11 20.90 15.84
N GLU A 223 -17.15 21.62 16.22
CA GLU A 223 -18.05 21.20 17.28
C GLU A 223 -18.66 19.83 17.01
N LYS A 224 -19.09 19.58 15.75
CA LYS A 224 -19.63 18.29 15.33
C LYS A 224 -18.55 17.20 15.41
N GLY A 225 -17.35 17.46 14.88
CA GLY A 225 -16.24 16.51 14.96
C GLY A 225 -15.86 16.18 16.40
N ALA A 226 -15.85 17.16 17.29
CA ALA A 226 -15.59 16.95 18.73
C ALA A 226 -16.70 16.08 19.38
N ALA A 227 -17.95 16.34 19.09
CA ALA A 227 -19.08 15.56 19.60
C ALA A 227 -19.01 14.09 19.12
N ASP A 228 -18.61 13.87 17.88
CA ASP A 228 -18.47 12.53 17.29
C ASP A 228 -17.25 11.76 17.84
N THR A 229 -16.13 12.43 18.10
CA THR A 229 -14.83 11.79 18.35
C THR A 229 -14.30 11.91 19.78
N GLY A 230 -14.83 12.84 20.57
CA GLY A 230 -14.29 13.15 21.90
C GLY A 230 -13.01 13.99 21.87
N LEU A 231 -12.52 14.41 20.71
CA LEU A 231 -11.42 15.37 20.56
C LEU A 231 -11.85 16.76 21.06
N ALA A 232 -10.89 17.57 21.47
CA ALA A 232 -11.19 18.96 21.83
C ALA A 232 -11.53 19.79 20.57
N VAL A 233 -12.55 20.64 20.67
CA VAL A 233 -12.83 21.65 19.63
C VAL A 233 -11.58 22.52 19.43
N GLY A 234 -11.20 22.76 18.18
CA GLY A 234 -10.03 23.55 17.86
C GLY A 234 -8.71 22.78 17.78
N THR A 235 -8.69 21.46 18.07
CA THR A 235 -7.50 20.62 17.82
C THR A 235 -7.12 20.66 16.34
N PRO A 236 -5.87 21.02 15.96
CA PRO A 236 -5.45 21.06 14.57
C PRO A 236 -5.56 19.68 13.90
N VAL A 237 -6.08 19.66 12.67
CA VAL A 237 -6.10 18.49 11.79
C VAL A 237 -5.15 18.76 10.63
N VAL A 238 -4.17 17.90 10.49
CA VAL A 238 -3.03 18.04 9.57
C VAL A 238 -3.21 17.05 8.40
N ALA A 239 -2.95 17.51 7.17
CA ALA A 239 -2.92 16.66 5.99
C ALA A 239 -1.92 15.52 6.20
N GLY A 240 -2.40 14.31 6.16
CA GLY A 240 -1.59 13.10 6.28
C GLY A 240 -1.14 12.57 4.94
N GLY A 241 -1.51 11.34 4.58
CA GLY A 241 -1.13 10.77 3.31
C GLY A 241 -1.58 9.33 3.11
N GLY A 242 -1.21 8.77 1.97
CA GLY A 242 -1.42 7.35 1.66
C GLY A 242 -0.65 6.43 2.59
N ASP A 243 -1.19 5.26 2.82
CA ASP A 243 -0.66 4.26 3.76
C ASP A 243 0.80 3.86 3.47
N SER A 244 1.14 3.59 2.20
CA SER A 244 2.51 3.24 1.79
C SER A 244 3.49 4.40 2.02
N GLN A 245 3.10 5.63 1.65
CA GLN A 245 3.94 6.81 1.76
C GLN A 245 4.21 7.18 3.22
N LEU A 246 3.17 7.16 4.05
CA LEU A 246 3.34 7.35 5.49
C LEU A 246 4.00 6.15 6.17
N GLY A 247 3.81 4.96 5.63
CA GLY A 247 4.58 3.78 6.02
C GLY A 247 6.08 3.99 5.84
N CYS A 248 6.51 4.56 4.70
CA CYS A 248 7.91 4.91 4.46
C CYS A 248 8.43 5.94 5.47
N VAL A 249 7.66 6.99 5.78
CA VAL A 249 8.00 7.95 6.85
C VAL A 249 8.17 7.24 8.19
N GLY A 250 7.22 6.36 8.55
CA GLY A 250 7.24 5.64 9.82
C GLY A 250 8.30 4.55 9.96
N VAL A 251 9.00 4.20 8.87
CA VAL A 251 10.18 3.32 8.89
C VAL A 251 11.49 4.06 8.59
N GLY A 252 11.46 5.39 8.46
CA GLY A 252 12.64 6.23 8.26
C GLY A 252 13.15 6.29 6.82
N VAL A 253 12.35 5.86 5.84
CA VAL A 253 12.66 5.94 4.40
C VAL A 253 12.05 7.22 3.84
N VAL A 254 12.81 8.31 3.90
CA VAL A 254 12.32 9.69 3.72
C VAL A 254 13.15 10.53 2.78
N ASP A 255 14.30 10.02 2.30
CA ASP A 255 15.17 10.71 1.37
C ASP A 255 15.17 10.03 0.00
N PRO A 256 15.59 10.71 -1.07
CA PRO A 256 15.87 10.09 -2.36
C PRO A 256 16.89 8.95 -2.26
N ASN A 257 16.78 7.98 -3.15
CA ASN A 257 17.62 6.77 -3.23
C ASN A 257 17.49 5.81 -2.04
N GLN A 258 16.50 6.00 -1.18
CA GLN A 258 16.15 5.04 -0.14
C GLN A 258 15.02 4.13 -0.61
N ALA A 259 14.98 2.90 -0.08
CA ALA A 259 13.93 1.94 -0.39
C ALA A 259 13.36 1.25 0.86
N ALA A 260 12.06 1.02 0.83
CA ALA A 260 11.35 0.18 1.79
C ALA A 260 10.67 -1.01 1.09
N ILE A 261 10.51 -2.09 1.82
CA ILE A 261 9.72 -3.25 1.42
C ILE A 261 8.68 -3.49 2.50
N PHE A 262 7.42 -3.56 2.10
CA PHE A 262 6.31 -3.89 3.00
C PHE A 262 5.79 -5.28 2.68
N GLY A 263 6.13 -6.26 3.55
CA GLY A 263 5.73 -7.66 3.42
C GLY A 263 4.54 -7.99 4.31
N GLY A 264 3.33 -7.84 3.76
CA GLY A 264 2.07 -8.21 4.39
C GLY A 264 1.31 -9.25 3.57
N SER A 265 -0.03 -9.16 3.51
CA SER A 265 -0.85 -9.93 2.57
C SER A 265 -0.46 -9.62 1.12
N PHE A 266 -0.22 -8.35 0.84
CA PHE A 266 0.43 -7.85 -0.36
C PHE A 266 1.91 -7.59 -0.07
N TRP A 267 2.70 -7.40 -1.13
CA TRP A 267 4.12 -7.11 -1.05
C TRP A 267 4.46 -5.95 -1.97
N GLN A 268 5.00 -4.89 -1.36
CA GLN A 268 5.30 -3.64 -2.03
C GLN A 268 6.79 -3.35 -1.91
N TYR A 269 7.41 -2.96 -3.02
CA TYR A 269 8.74 -2.36 -3.08
C TYR A 269 8.56 -0.88 -3.37
N GLU A 270 8.99 -0.05 -2.45
CA GLU A 270 8.89 1.40 -2.49
C GLU A 270 10.29 2.00 -2.62
N TYR A 271 10.49 2.88 -3.58
CA TYR A 271 11.78 3.55 -3.79
C TYR A 271 11.57 5.05 -3.98
N ASN A 272 12.26 5.86 -3.19
CA ASN A 272 12.14 7.31 -3.22
C ASN A 272 13.07 7.96 -4.25
N THR A 273 12.56 8.97 -4.95
CA THR A 273 13.29 9.74 -5.94
C THR A 273 12.98 11.24 -5.82
N ASP A 274 13.87 12.09 -6.29
CA ASP A 274 13.72 13.55 -6.36
C ASP A 274 13.15 14.04 -7.69
N GLU A 275 12.83 13.10 -8.62
CA GLU A 275 12.23 13.41 -9.92
C GLU A 275 11.04 12.51 -10.24
N PRO A 276 9.92 13.06 -10.76
CA PRO A 276 8.72 12.28 -11.14
C PRO A 276 8.89 11.63 -12.54
N LYS A 277 9.92 10.82 -12.72
CA LYS A 277 10.19 10.15 -14.00
C LYS A 277 9.38 8.86 -14.10
N THR A 278 8.58 8.73 -15.15
CA THR A 278 7.79 7.51 -15.42
C THR A 278 8.55 6.53 -16.30
N ASP A 279 8.24 5.24 -16.17
CA ASP A 279 8.81 4.19 -17.01
C ASP A 279 8.13 4.14 -18.39
N GLU A 280 8.89 4.03 -19.47
CA GLU A 280 8.36 4.01 -20.84
C GLU A 280 7.38 2.85 -21.09
N HIS A 281 7.57 1.74 -20.36
CA HIS A 281 6.78 0.51 -20.50
C HIS A 281 5.72 0.35 -19.40
N CYS A 282 5.46 1.38 -18.60
CA CYS A 282 4.46 1.36 -17.52
C CYS A 282 4.63 0.19 -16.52
N ARG A 283 5.88 -0.19 -16.19
CA ARG A 283 6.20 -1.34 -15.33
C ARG A 283 6.30 -1.00 -13.84
N VAL A 284 6.15 0.28 -13.48
CA VAL A 284 6.19 0.76 -12.09
C VAL A 284 5.23 1.92 -11.94
N ARG A 285 4.52 1.99 -10.82
CA ARG A 285 3.70 3.16 -10.49
C ARG A 285 4.61 4.28 -9.96
N VAL A 286 4.25 5.52 -10.24
CA VAL A 286 4.97 6.68 -9.72
C VAL A 286 3.98 7.53 -8.92
N ASN A 287 4.25 7.67 -7.64
CA ASN A 287 3.39 8.39 -6.70
C ASN A 287 4.08 9.66 -6.19
N CYS A 288 3.32 10.65 -5.76
CA CYS A 288 3.84 11.67 -4.89
C CYS A 288 4.12 11.06 -3.50
N HIS A 289 5.29 11.31 -2.94
CA HIS A 289 5.56 10.92 -1.55
C HIS A 289 4.90 11.89 -0.57
N SER A 290 4.66 11.45 0.67
CA SER A 290 4.16 12.32 1.74
C SER A 290 5.20 13.35 2.22
N VAL A 291 6.49 13.13 1.97
CA VAL A 291 7.51 14.17 2.14
C VAL A 291 7.46 15.09 0.92
N PRO A 292 7.23 16.41 1.09
CA PRO A 292 7.16 17.35 -0.01
C PRO A 292 8.43 17.35 -0.87
N GLY A 293 8.27 17.43 -2.20
CA GLY A 293 9.38 17.45 -3.16
C GLY A 293 10.02 16.08 -3.43
N ILE A 294 9.44 15.00 -2.89
CA ILE A 294 9.86 13.62 -3.16
C ILE A 294 8.74 12.87 -3.89
N TRP A 295 9.14 11.95 -4.76
CA TRP A 295 8.26 10.99 -5.41
C TRP A 295 8.67 9.58 -5.04
N GLN A 296 7.81 8.62 -5.33
CA GLN A 296 8.00 7.24 -4.94
C GLN A 296 7.64 6.31 -6.09
N TYR A 297 8.57 5.44 -6.46
CA TYR A 297 8.26 4.29 -7.30
C TYR A 297 7.65 3.19 -6.44
N GLU A 298 6.52 2.68 -6.87
CA GLU A 298 5.84 1.56 -6.23
C GLU A 298 5.73 0.38 -7.19
N ALA A 299 6.23 -0.76 -6.76
CA ALA A 299 6.13 -1.99 -7.50
C ALA A 299 5.63 -3.15 -6.61
N LEU A 300 4.78 -3.99 -7.16
CA LEU A 300 4.06 -5.02 -6.41
C LEU A 300 4.50 -6.42 -6.82
N ALA A 301 5.00 -7.22 -5.88
CA ALA A 301 5.11 -8.67 -6.04
C ALA A 301 3.77 -9.37 -5.74
N PHE A 302 2.71 -8.64 -5.75
CA PHE A 302 1.30 -8.96 -5.59
C PHE A 302 0.95 -9.58 -4.23
N LYS A 303 0.63 -10.88 -4.12
CA LYS A 303 0.01 -11.49 -2.92
C LYS A 303 0.86 -12.55 -2.20
N PRO A 304 2.18 -12.37 -1.97
CA PRO A 304 3.02 -13.41 -1.37
C PRO A 304 2.55 -13.86 0.01
N GLY A 305 2.10 -12.94 0.86
CA GLY A 305 1.60 -13.29 2.19
C GLY A 305 0.31 -14.11 2.17
N MET A 306 -0.54 -13.91 1.16
CA MET A 306 -1.73 -14.74 0.96
C MET A 306 -1.34 -16.13 0.44
N VAL A 307 -0.39 -16.22 -0.51
CA VAL A 307 0.17 -17.50 -0.99
C VAL A 307 0.79 -18.27 0.17
N MET A 308 1.56 -17.59 1.01
CA MET A 308 2.20 -18.18 2.18
C MET A 308 1.17 -18.69 3.22
N ARG A 309 0.11 -17.92 3.46
CA ARG A 309 -1.00 -18.33 4.36
C ARG A 309 -1.73 -19.54 3.82
N TRP A 310 -2.09 -19.50 2.52
CA TRP A 310 -2.72 -20.64 1.86
C TRP A 310 -1.84 -21.89 1.98
N TYR A 311 -0.53 -21.77 1.73
CA TYR A 311 0.41 -22.89 1.83
C TYR A 311 0.45 -23.49 3.24
N ARG A 312 0.56 -22.63 4.27
CA ARG A 312 0.49 -23.06 5.67
C ARG A 312 -0.79 -23.83 5.97
N ASP A 313 -1.93 -23.28 5.55
CA ASP A 313 -3.24 -23.83 5.89
C ASP A 313 -3.56 -25.13 5.13
N ALA A 314 -3.06 -25.25 3.89
CA ALA A 314 -3.30 -26.43 3.05
C ALA A 314 -2.32 -27.60 3.32
N PHE A 315 -1.04 -27.31 3.64
CA PHE A 315 0.01 -28.35 3.66
C PHE A 315 0.72 -28.52 5.01
N CYS A 316 0.55 -27.59 5.97
CA CYS A 316 1.30 -27.59 7.22
C CYS A 316 0.40 -27.80 8.44
N THR A 317 -0.54 -28.74 8.36
CA THR A 317 -1.46 -29.09 9.47
C THR A 317 -0.70 -29.57 10.71
N ALA A 318 0.37 -30.34 10.53
CA ALA A 318 1.18 -30.85 11.66
C ALA A 318 1.83 -29.71 12.46
N GLU A 319 2.36 -28.68 11.78
CA GLU A 319 2.94 -27.50 12.42
C GLU A 319 1.86 -26.67 13.12
N LYS A 320 0.66 -26.57 12.56
CA LYS A 320 -0.49 -25.89 13.20
C LYS A 320 -0.93 -26.60 14.46
N GLU A 321 -1.00 -27.94 14.46
CA GLU A 321 -1.35 -28.70 15.66
C GLU A 321 -0.25 -28.64 16.72
N LEU A 322 1.02 -28.75 16.30
CA LEU A 322 2.16 -28.60 17.21
C LEU A 322 2.21 -27.21 17.86
N SER A 323 1.90 -26.17 17.09
CA SER A 323 1.78 -24.78 17.56
C SER A 323 0.82 -24.65 18.75
N LYS A 324 -0.36 -25.30 18.69
CA LYS A 324 -1.34 -25.30 19.79
C LYS A 324 -0.79 -25.92 21.08
N VAL A 325 0.12 -26.87 20.95
CA VAL A 325 0.71 -27.59 22.10
C VAL A 325 1.91 -26.83 22.67
N CYS A 326 2.77 -26.31 21.83
CA CYS A 326 4.02 -25.68 22.26
C CYS A 326 3.95 -24.15 22.39
N GLY A 327 2.85 -23.52 21.97
CA GLY A 327 2.66 -22.05 22.05
C GLY A 327 3.52 -21.24 21.08
N ARG A 328 4.18 -21.88 20.11
CA ARG A 328 5.03 -21.21 19.10
C ARG A 328 4.21 -20.95 17.82
N ASP A 329 4.57 -19.90 17.09
CA ASP A 329 3.95 -19.62 15.79
C ASP A 329 4.23 -20.76 14.79
N PRO A 330 3.24 -21.25 14.02
CA PRO A 330 3.46 -22.27 12.99
C PRO A 330 4.54 -21.88 11.97
N TYR A 331 4.67 -20.60 11.64
CA TYR A 331 5.71 -20.11 10.73
C TYR A 331 7.11 -20.29 11.32
N ASP A 332 7.30 -20.12 12.64
CA ASP A 332 8.59 -20.36 13.29
C ASP A 332 9.00 -21.83 13.18
N LEU A 333 8.04 -22.75 13.36
CA LEU A 333 8.28 -24.19 13.20
C LEU A 333 8.65 -24.57 11.76
N MET A 334 8.00 -23.93 10.78
CA MET A 334 8.31 -24.13 9.36
C MET A 334 9.68 -23.54 9.00
N ASN A 335 9.99 -22.34 9.49
CA ASN A 335 11.27 -21.66 9.27
C ASN A 335 12.45 -22.49 9.78
N GLU A 336 12.33 -23.11 10.96
CA GLU A 336 13.38 -23.99 11.51
C GLU A 336 13.73 -25.17 10.62
N LYS A 337 12.75 -25.68 9.86
CA LYS A 337 12.98 -26.77 8.90
C LYS A 337 13.46 -26.29 7.55
N ALA A 338 13.01 -25.11 7.13
CA ALA A 338 13.34 -24.55 5.82
C ALA A 338 14.74 -23.89 5.79
N LYS A 339 15.30 -23.49 6.93
CA LYS A 339 16.59 -22.78 7.00
C LYS A 339 17.78 -23.61 6.48
N ASP A 340 17.73 -24.94 6.64
CA ASP A 340 18.80 -25.86 6.24
C ASP A 340 18.73 -26.24 4.74
N ILE A 341 17.70 -25.81 4.03
CA ILE A 341 17.56 -25.99 2.58
C ILE A 341 18.47 -24.98 1.89
N PRO A 342 19.29 -25.39 0.91
CA PRO A 342 20.23 -24.48 0.25
C PRO A 342 19.52 -23.41 -0.57
N ALA A 343 20.20 -22.30 -0.82
CA ALA A 343 19.77 -21.26 -1.75
C ALA A 343 19.45 -21.88 -3.12
N GLY A 344 18.32 -21.49 -3.72
CA GLY A 344 17.82 -22.04 -4.97
C GLY A 344 17.10 -23.38 -4.85
N CYS A 345 16.79 -23.86 -3.63
CA CYS A 345 15.89 -25.00 -3.38
C CYS A 345 16.24 -26.25 -4.22
N TYR A 346 17.54 -26.59 -4.34
CA TYR A 346 18.04 -27.69 -5.20
C TYR A 346 17.66 -27.52 -6.70
N GLY A 347 17.45 -26.29 -7.15
CA GLY A 347 17.02 -25.97 -8.51
C GLY A 347 15.51 -25.91 -8.71
N MET A 348 14.71 -26.21 -7.68
CA MET A 348 13.26 -26.06 -7.74
C MET A 348 12.89 -24.58 -7.80
N MET A 349 11.92 -24.23 -8.64
CA MET A 349 11.40 -22.88 -8.80
C MET A 349 9.92 -22.82 -8.41
N CYS A 350 9.55 -21.73 -7.75
CA CYS A 350 8.17 -21.31 -7.59
C CYS A 350 7.93 -20.07 -8.47
N THR A 351 6.79 -20.01 -9.15
CA THR A 351 6.43 -18.90 -10.03
C THR A 351 4.99 -18.51 -9.77
N PHE A 352 4.73 -17.28 -9.33
CA PHE A 352 3.37 -16.71 -9.21
C PHE A 352 3.32 -15.21 -9.48
N SER A 353 4.46 -14.55 -9.66
CA SER A 353 4.55 -13.11 -9.95
C SER A 353 5.90 -12.79 -10.56
N ASP A 354 5.97 -11.74 -11.38
CA ASP A 354 7.20 -11.09 -11.87
C ASP A 354 6.92 -9.60 -12.10
N VAL A 355 7.92 -8.84 -12.49
CA VAL A 355 7.80 -7.47 -12.98
C VAL A 355 6.84 -7.44 -14.16
N MET A 356 5.86 -6.58 -14.12
CA MET A 356 4.79 -6.50 -15.11
C MET A 356 4.58 -5.10 -15.64
N ASN A 357 3.88 -5.02 -16.75
CA ASN A 357 3.29 -3.77 -17.25
C ASN A 357 1.94 -3.56 -16.57
N TYR A 358 1.71 -2.41 -15.96
CA TYR A 358 0.49 -2.12 -15.21
C TYR A 358 -0.74 -1.83 -16.09
N ILE A 359 -0.57 -1.57 -17.38
CA ILE A 359 -1.68 -1.48 -18.35
C ILE A 359 -2.29 -2.86 -18.60
N SER A 360 -1.42 -3.86 -18.76
CA SER A 360 -1.83 -5.27 -18.98
C SER A 360 -1.66 -6.13 -17.74
N TRP A 361 -1.78 -5.54 -16.57
CA TRP A 361 -1.46 -6.17 -15.29
C TRP A 361 -2.16 -7.51 -15.10
N ARG A 362 -1.41 -8.59 -15.25
CA ARG A 362 -1.86 -9.97 -15.11
C ARG A 362 -0.75 -10.86 -14.55
N HIS A 363 -1.15 -11.84 -13.79
CA HIS A 363 -0.25 -12.84 -13.19
C HIS A 363 -0.62 -14.23 -13.67
N ALA A 364 0.40 -15.02 -14.04
CA ALA A 364 0.25 -16.43 -14.40
C ALA A 364 -0.35 -17.25 -13.26
N SER A 365 -0.90 -18.40 -13.59
CA SER A 365 -1.28 -19.41 -12.60
C SER A 365 -0.06 -19.85 -11.80
N PRO A 366 -0.14 -19.91 -10.45
CA PRO A 366 1.01 -20.34 -9.63
C PRO A 366 1.48 -21.74 -9.96
N SER A 367 2.79 -21.92 -10.04
CA SER A 367 3.40 -23.21 -10.35
C SER A 367 4.61 -23.50 -9.48
N PHE A 368 4.93 -24.80 -9.35
CA PHE A 368 6.21 -25.29 -8.84
C PHE A 368 6.82 -26.20 -9.88
N MET A 369 8.08 -25.98 -10.22
CA MET A 369 8.76 -26.69 -11.31
C MET A 369 10.15 -27.15 -10.90
N ASN A 370 10.70 -28.04 -11.73
CA ASN A 370 12.08 -28.51 -11.64
C ASN A 370 12.39 -29.21 -10.31
N PHE A 371 11.52 -30.12 -9.87
CA PHE A 371 11.74 -31.02 -8.74
C PHE A 371 11.64 -32.48 -9.19
N ASP A 372 12.24 -33.38 -8.43
CA ASP A 372 12.16 -34.83 -8.64
C ASP A 372 11.54 -35.56 -7.43
N PHE A 373 11.68 -36.86 -7.35
CA PHE A 373 11.03 -37.72 -6.36
C PHE A 373 11.89 -38.01 -5.11
N ASP A 374 12.99 -37.26 -4.90
CA ASP A 374 13.81 -37.38 -3.68
C ASP A 374 13.12 -36.67 -2.49
N PRO A 375 12.48 -37.38 -1.55
CA PRO A 375 11.74 -36.76 -0.45
C PRO A 375 12.66 -36.09 0.60
N GLN A 376 13.97 -36.34 0.55
CA GLN A 376 14.94 -35.65 1.41
C GLN A 376 15.20 -34.23 0.91
N LYS A 377 15.08 -33.99 -0.38
CA LYS A 377 15.28 -32.69 -1.02
C LYS A 377 13.95 -31.95 -1.25
N TYR A 378 12.98 -32.63 -1.87
CA TYR A 378 11.74 -32.02 -2.33
C TYR A 378 10.58 -32.41 -1.41
N ASN A 379 10.47 -31.68 -0.32
CA ASN A 379 9.41 -31.85 0.68
C ASN A 379 8.71 -30.52 0.95
N ARG A 380 7.67 -30.52 1.78
CA ARG A 380 6.87 -29.31 2.03
C ARG A 380 7.67 -28.09 2.47
N TYR A 381 8.81 -28.25 3.12
CA TYR A 381 9.63 -27.12 3.54
C TYR A 381 10.42 -26.51 2.39
N THR A 382 10.78 -27.31 1.39
CA THR A 382 11.41 -26.83 0.15
C THR A 382 10.42 -26.00 -0.67
N PHE A 383 9.18 -26.46 -0.81
CA PHE A 383 8.11 -25.69 -1.45
C PHE A 383 7.82 -24.37 -0.69
N TYR A 384 7.80 -24.43 0.65
CA TYR A 384 7.63 -23.25 1.49
C TYR A 384 8.76 -22.22 1.25
N ARG A 385 10.02 -22.65 1.24
CA ARG A 385 11.17 -21.78 0.96
C ARG A 385 11.13 -21.22 -0.46
N ALA A 386 10.75 -22.01 -1.47
CA ALA A 386 10.65 -21.55 -2.85
C ALA A 386 9.64 -20.41 -3.03
N ILE A 387 8.57 -20.33 -2.22
CA ILE A 387 7.64 -19.19 -2.21
C ILE A 387 8.37 -17.92 -1.74
N MET A 388 9.20 -18.00 -0.70
CA MET A 388 10.00 -16.86 -0.23
C MET A 388 11.02 -16.43 -1.30
N GLU A 389 11.70 -17.39 -1.94
CA GLU A 389 12.68 -17.12 -2.99
C GLU A 389 12.03 -16.46 -4.22
N ASN A 390 10.85 -16.93 -4.67
CA ASN A 390 10.08 -16.27 -5.72
C ASN A 390 9.84 -14.78 -5.40
N THR A 391 9.36 -14.50 -4.19
CA THR A 391 9.05 -13.13 -3.76
C THR A 391 10.30 -12.24 -3.78
N ALA A 392 11.43 -12.76 -3.31
CA ALA A 392 12.69 -12.03 -3.32
C ALA A 392 13.22 -11.81 -4.75
N LEU A 393 13.08 -12.79 -5.65
CA LEU A 393 13.47 -12.65 -7.07
C LEU A 393 12.64 -11.58 -7.79
N VAL A 394 11.32 -11.52 -7.55
CA VAL A 394 10.47 -10.43 -8.07
C VAL A 394 10.94 -9.07 -7.54
N THR A 395 11.24 -8.99 -6.24
CA THR A 395 11.74 -7.76 -5.62
C THR A 395 13.06 -7.30 -6.23
N TYR A 396 13.96 -8.24 -6.51
CA TYR A 396 15.19 -7.94 -7.25
C TYR A 396 14.91 -7.40 -8.65
N GLY A 397 13.93 -7.97 -9.36
CA GLY A 397 13.46 -7.46 -10.64
C GLY A 397 12.95 -6.02 -10.57
N HIS A 398 12.21 -5.67 -9.51
CA HIS A 398 11.77 -4.30 -9.26
C HIS A 398 12.94 -3.35 -8.97
N MET A 399 13.92 -3.78 -8.17
CA MET A 399 15.14 -3.00 -7.91
C MET A 399 15.91 -2.73 -9.22
N LYS A 400 16.03 -3.74 -10.10
CA LYS A 400 16.65 -3.56 -11.43
C LYS A 400 15.87 -2.62 -12.33
N LEU A 401 14.53 -2.66 -12.30
CA LEU A 401 13.69 -1.73 -13.04
C LEU A 401 13.90 -0.28 -12.58
N VAL A 402 14.00 -0.06 -11.27
CA VAL A 402 14.31 1.26 -10.72
C VAL A 402 15.69 1.73 -11.18
N GLU A 403 16.71 0.85 -11.16
CA GLU A 403 18.04 1.16 -11.69
C GLU A 403 17.99 1.55 -13.18
N GLU A 404 17.24 0.81 -14.01
CA GLU A 404 17.05 1.13 -15.43
C GLU A 404 16.39 2.50 -15.64
N THR A 405 15.44 2.86 -14.77
CA THR A 405 14.65 4.11 -14.91
C THR A 405 15.40 5.32 -14.35
N THR A 406 16.08 5.17 -13.20
CA THR A 406 16.71 6.29 -12.47
C THR A 406 18.21 6.38 -12.63
N GLY A 407 18.89 5.28 -12.97
CA GLY A 407 20.34 5.13 -12.94
C GLY A 407 20.90 4.85 -11.54
N ASN A 408 20.05 4.69 -10.53
CA ASN A 408 20.44 4.52 -9.13
C ASN A 408 19.85 3.25 -8.53
N VAL A 409 20.51 2.73 -7.49
CA VAL A 409 20.02 1.64 -6.63
C VAL A 409 20.18 2.04 -5.17
N PRO A 410 19.35 1.57 -4.25
CA PRO A 410 19.53 1.83 -2.84
C PRO A 410 20.81 1.12 -2.32
N ASP A 411 21.49 1.75 -1.38
CA ASP A 411 22.65 1.14 -0.71
C ASP A 411 22.21 0.00 0.22
N GLU A 412 21.07 0.17 0.85
CA GLU A 412 20.41 -0.78 1.75
C GLU A 412 18.89 -0.64 1.64
N VAL A 413 18.14 -1.61 2.13
CA VAL A 413 16.67 -1.56 2.14
C VAL A 413 16.13 -1.73 3.54
N VAL A 414 14.98 -1.12 3.81
CA VAL A 414 14.22 -1.32 5.06
C VAL A 414 13.09 -2.31 4.77
N PHE A 415 13.02 -3.39 5.54
CA PHE A 415 11.97 -4.40 5.40
C PHE A 415 11.05 -4.41 6.61
N ALA A 416 9.77 -4.14 6.39
CA ALA A 416 8.75 -4.04 7.42
C ALA A 416 7.52 -4.92 7.09
N GLY A 417 6.61 -5.04 8.07
CA GLY A 417 5.39 -5.83 7.95
C GLY A 417 5.52 -7.24 8.54
N GLY A 418 4.49 -8.05 8.34
CA GLY A 418 4.40 -9.38 8.96
C GLY A 418 5.51 -10.35 8.55
N ALA A 419 5.94 -10.29 7.30
CA ALA A 419 6.99 -11.16 6.75
C ALA A 419 8.38 -10.84 7.32
N SER A 420 8.66 -9.61 7.74
CA SER A 420 9.94 -9.23 8.35
C SER A 420 10.19 -9.86 9.73
N LYS A 421 9.18 -10.52 10.32
CA LYS A 421 9.35 -11.32 11.54
C LYS A 421 10.12 -12.62 11.30
N SER A 422 10.20 -13.09 10.05
CA SER A 422 10.93 -14.30 9.67
C SER A 422 12.39 -13.98 9.36
N ASP A 423 13.32 -14.36 10.25
CA ASP A 423 14.76 -14.20 10.01
C ASP A 423 15.21 -14.89 8.71
N LEU A 424 14.59 -16.05 8.39
CA LEU A 424 14.86 -16.76 7.14
C LEU A 424 14.47 -15.94 5.92
N TRP A 425 13.27 -15.32 5.92
CA TRP A 425 12.82 -14.50 4.79
C TRP A 425 13.64 -13.22 4.65
N CYS A 426 14.00 -12.59 5.78
CA CYS A 426 14.92 -11.44 5.79
C CYS A 426 16.26 -11.78 5.16
N GLN A 427 16.87 -12.95 5.51
CA GLN A 427 18.14 -13.36 4.95
C GLN A 427 18.02 -13.75 3.47
N ILE A 428 16.98 -14.46 3.06
CA ILE A 428 16.72 -14.77 1.64
C ILE A 428 16.61 -13.48 0.83
N LEU A 429 15.83 -12.51 1.32
CA LEU A 429 15.66 -11.21 0.65
C LEU A 429 17.00 -10.47 0.55
N CYS A 430 17.77 -10.43 1.63
CA CYS A 430 19.10 -9.84 1.69
C CYS A 430 20.07 -10.47 0.68
N ASP A 431 20.12 -11.80 0.64
CA ASP A 431 20.98 -12.56 -0.26
C ASP A 431 20.59 -12.36 -1.74
N VAL A 432 19.28 -12.37 -2.05
CA VAL A 432 18.77 -12.15 -3.42
C VAL A 432 19.07 -10.73 -3.90
N LEU A 433 18.83 -9.72 -3.06
CA LEU A 433 19.10 -8.33 -3.42
C LEU A 433 20.59 -8.01 -3.52
N GLY A 434 21.45 -8.74 -2.80
CA GLY A 434 22.88 -8.42 -2.65
C GLY A 434 23.08 -7.09 -1.92
N LYS A 435 22.13 -6.71 -1.08
CA LYS A 435 22.08 -5.45 -0.32
C LYS A 435 21.74 -5.72 1.15
N PRO A 436 22.28 -4.96 2.09
CA PRO A 436 21.86 -5.05 3.50
C PRO A 436 20.36 -4.81 3.67
N VAL A 437 19.74 -5.58 4.57
CA VAL A 437 18.32 -5.46 4.93
C VAL A 437 18.21 -5.07 6.39
N ASN A 438 17.57 -3.93 6.65
CA ASN A 438 17.29 -3.42 8.00
C ASN A 438 15.82 -3.69 8.35
N VAL A 439 15.55 -4.16 9.56
CA VAL A 439 14.20 -4.37 10.09
C VAL A 439 13.95 -3.37 11.21
N PRO A 440 12.94 -2.48 11.09
CA PRO A 440 12.66 -1.48 12.11
C PRO A 440 11.88 -2.08 13.30
N LYS A 441 12.10 -1.50 14.48
CA LYS A 441 11.33 -1.80 15.70
C LYS A 441 10.05 -0.95 15.74
N VAL A 442 9.20 -1.08 14.74
CA VAL A 442 7.93 -0.33 14.66
C VAL A 442 6.77 -1.29 14.51
N LYS A 443 5.71 -1.12 15.32
CA LYS A 443 4.50 -1.94 15.21
C LYS A 443 3.51 -1.36 14.20
N GLU A 444 3.32 -0.03 14.24
CA GLU A 444 2.34 0.71 13.46
C GLU A 444 3.07 1.80 12.64
N ALA A 445 3.81 1.37 11.60
CA ALA A 445 4.65 2.27 10.79
C ALA A 445 3.84 3.41 10.15
N THR A 446 2.72 3.08 9.50
CA THR A 446 1.85 4.05 8.84
C THR A 446 1.30 5.08 9.82
N ALA A 447 0.83 4.64 10.98
CA ALA A 447 0.33 5.54 12.01
C ALA A 447 1.43 6.42 12.62
N LEU A 448 2.65 5.90 12.79
CA LEU A 448 3.80 6.70 13.22
C LEU A 448 4.14 7.79 12.19
N GLY A 449 4.11 7.44 10.90
CA GLY A 449 4.28 8.43 9.82
C GLY A 449 3.24 9.55 9.89
N ALA A 450 1.96 9.20 10.08
CA ALA A 450 0.90 10.19 10.27
C ALA A 450 1.11 11.07 11.53
N ALA A 451 1.55 10.47 12.64
CA ALA A 451 1.88 11.23 13.86
C ALA A 451 3.05 12.19 13.64
N ILE A 452 4.06 11.81 12.85
CA ILE A 452 5.17 12.69 12.48
C ILE A 452 4.65 13.89 11.67
N MET A 453 3.74 13.65 10.69
CA MET A 453 3.09 14.75 9.97
C MET A 453 2.29 15.67 10.88
N ALA A 454 1.55 15.12 11.84
CA ALA A 454 0.80 15.89 12.83
C ALA A 454 1.73 16.80 13.65
N GLY A 455 2.83 16.26 14.16
CA GLY A 455 3.81 17.01 14.95
C GLY A 455 4.55 18.09 14.16
N TYR A 456 4.90 17.78 12.90
CA TYR A 456 5.51 18.75 11.99
C TYR A 456 4.56 19.91 11.68
N GLY A 457 3.30 19.61 11.35
CA GLY A 457 2.30 20.62 11.01
C GLY A 457 2.05 21.66 12.10
N VAL A 458 2.17 21.28 13.36
CA VAL A 458 1.99 22.21 14.50
C VAL A 458 3.32 22.71 15.08
N GLY A 459 4.45 22.49 14.40
CA GLY A 459 5.76 23.02 14.77
C GLY A 459 6.41 22.36 16.00
N LEU A 460 5.95 21.15 16.39
CA LEU A 460 6.59 20.35 17.44
C LEU A 460 7.83 19.61 16.93
N TYR A 461 7.93 19.43 15.63
CA TYR A 461 9.10 18.91 14.93
C TYR A 461 9.55 19.92 13.88
N GLU A 462 10.87 20.06 13.74
CA GLU A 462 11.46 21.06 12.83
C GLU A 462 11.38 20.63 11.36
N ASP A 463 11.56 19.33 11.09
CA ASP A 463 11.48 18.74 9.76
C ASP A 463 11.00 17.28 9.83
N ILE A 464 10.44 16.79 8.71
CA ILE A 464 9.89 15.44 8.63
C ILE A 464 11.02 14.40 8.59
N SER A 465 12.03 14.60 7.72
CA SER A 465 13.09 13.61 7.48
C SER A 465 13.97 13.39 8.69
N GLY A 466 14.45 14.46 9.33
CA GLY A 466 15.26 14.38 10.55
C GLY A 466 14.49 13.77 11.71
N THR A 467 13.19 14.11 11.83
CA THR A 467 12.32 13.54 12.87
C THR A 467 12.11 12.04 12.64
N ALA A 468 11.77 11.60 11.43
CA ALA A 468 11.60 10.19 11.12
C ALA A 468 12.86 9.38 11.44
N LYS A 469 14.03 9.82 10.98
CA LYS A 469 15.32 9.19 11.27
C LYS A 469 15.66 9.13 12.76
N LYS A 470 15.25 10.13 13.54
CA LYS A 470 15.47 10.17 14.99
C LYS A 470 14.55 9.22 15.75
N LEU A 471 13.27 9.13 15.34
CA LEU A 471 12.26 8.36 16.06
C LEU A 471 12.29 6.87 15.68
N VAL A 472 12.62 6.54 14.44
CA VAL A 472 12.67 5.16 13.96
C VAL A 472 13.96 4.48 14.42
N ARG A 473 13.81 3.36 15.11
CA ARG A 473 14.93 2.53 15.58
C ARG A 473 14.95 1.22 14.80
N MET A 474 16.12 0.82 14.32
CA MET A 474 16.31 -0.50 13.73
C MET A 474 16.46 -1.55 14.82
N ASP A 475 15.82 -2.69 14.65
CA ASP A 475 15.86 -3.86 15.54
C ASP A 475 16.91 -4.86 15.09
N LYS A 476 16.93 -5.16 13.77
CA LYS A 476 17.84 -6.13 13.16
C LYS A 476 18.44 -5.60 11.87
N ARG A 477 19.64 -6.08 11.56
CA ARG A 477 20.32 -5.85 10.29
C ARG A 477 20.87 -7.18 9.77
N TYR A 478 20.64 -7.45 8.49
CA TYR A 478 21.13 -8.62 7.77
C TYR A 478 22.13 -8.16 6.73
N GLU A 479 23.24 -8.90 6.60
CA GLU A 479 24.24 -8.70 5.57
C GLU A 479 24.12 -9.79 4.51
N PRO A 480 24.29 -9.49 3.21
CA PRO A 480 24.12 -10.46 2.14
C PRO A 480 25.24 -11.49 2.11
N ASN A 481 24.87 -12.77 1.98
CA ASN A 481 25.80 -13.81 1.61
C ASN A 481 26.01 -13.77 0.09
N MET A 482 27.18 -13.32 -0.36
CA MET A 482 27.46 -13.11 -1.77
C MET A 482 27.62 -14.42 -2.58
N GLU A 483 27.85 -15.57 -1.95
CA GLU A 483 27.81 -16.88 -2.62
C GLU A 483 26.37 -17.27 -2.94
N ASN A 484 25.45 -17.08 -1.97
CA ASN A 484 24.02 -17.24 -2.20
C ASN A 484 23.52 -16.25 -3.25
N HIS A 485 23.94 -14.98 -3.18
CA HIS A 485 23.62 -13.97 -4.19
C HIS A 485 23.97 -14.45 -5.60
N LYS A 486 25.18 -14.96 -5.80
CA LYS A 486 25.59 -15.50 -7.09
C LYS A 486 24.69 -16.63 -7.57
N THR A 487 24.36 -17.57 -6.69
CA THR A 487 23.42 -18.67 -6.98
C THR A 487 22.05 -18.14 -7.41
N TYR A 488 21.53 -17.15 -6.69
CA TYR A 488 20.24 -16.52 -7.04
C TYR A 488 20.29 -15.74 -8.36
N MET A 489 21.41 -15.10 -8.70
CA MET A 489 21.54 -14.38 -9.97
C MET A 489 21.62 -15.33 -11.18
N GLU A 490 22.20 -16.52 -11.02
CA GLU A 490 22.14 -17.57 -12.04
C GLU A 490 20.70 -18.09 -12.20
N MET A 491 20.02 -18.33 -11.08
CA MET A 491 18.62 -18.78 -11.07
C MET A 491 17.67 -17.74 -11.65
N TYR A 492 17.86 -16.45 -11.34
CA TYR A 492 16.96 -15.35 -11.73
C TYR A 492 16.73 -15.28 -13.24
N LYS A 493 17.79 -15.48 -14.04
CA LYS A 493 17.69 -15.44 -15.50
C LYS A 493 16.78 -16.55 -16.04
N VAL A 494 16.94 -17.77 -15.53
CA VAL A 494 16.14 -18.93 -15.92
C VAL A 494 14.72 -18.79 -15.40
N TRP A 495 14.57 -18.37 -14.15
CA TRP A 495 13.27 -18.17 -13.50
C TRP A 495 12.40 -17.16 -14.25
N ARG A 496 12.95 -16.03 -14.70
CA ARG A 496 12.21 -15.04 -15.50
C ARG A 496 11.73 -15.60 -16.84
N GLU A 497 12.55 -16.37 -17.51
CA GLU A 497 12.16 -17.00 -18.78
C GLU A 497 11.07 -18.04 -18.57
N VAL A 498 11.17 -18.83 -17.50
CA VAL A 498 10.13 -19.80 -17.13
C VAL A 498 8.82 -19.07 -16.86
N TYR A 499 8.83 -18.01 -16.05
CA TYR A 499 7.62 -17.23 -15.75
C TYR A 499 7.00 -16.62 -17.01
N ALA A 500 7.80 -16.08 -17.93
CA ALA A 500 7.30 -15.53 -19.18
C ALA A 500 6.57 -16.59 -20.05
N ARG A 501 7.05 -17.83 -20.05
CA ARG A 501 6.39 -18.95 -20.76
C ARG A 501 5.11 -19.39 -20.05
N GLU A 502 5.09 -19.39 -18.72
CA GLU A 502 3.86 -19.69 -17.97
C GLU A 502 2.79 -18.61 -18.15
N LEU A 503 3.19 -17.36 -18.22
CA LEU A 503 2.26 -16.28 -18.52
C LEU A 503 1.66 -16.46 -19.92
N ALA A 504 2.46 -16.87 -20.91
CA ALA A 504 1.97 -17.19 -22.25
C ALA A 504 0.95 -18.34 -22.24
N ILE A 505 1.14 -19.38 -21.42
CA ILE A 505 0.15 -20.45 -21.24
C ILE A 505 -1.18 -19.91 -20.71
N SER A 506 -1.13 -18.95 -19.78
CA SER A 506 -2.33 -18.28 -19.27
C SER A 506 -2.95 -17.34 -20.31
N ASP A 507 -2.13 -16.64 -21.11
CA ASP A 507 -2.57 -15.79 -22.22
C ASP A 507 -3.31 -16.61 -23.30
N ASP A 508 -2.83 -17.82 -23.58
CA ASP A 508 -3.46 -18.80 -24.48
C ASP A 508 -4.73 -19.46 -23.87
N ARG A 509 -5.11 -19.07 -22.64
CA ARG A 509 -6.28 -19.63 -21.92
C ARG A 509 -6.19 -21.13 -21.61
N LEU A 510 -5.01 -21.72 -21.64
CA LEU A 510 -4.78 -23.10 -21.23
C LEU A 510 -4.77 -23.23 -19.70
N THR A 511 -4.38 -22.17 -19.00
CA THR A 511 -4.54 -22.02 -17.55
C THR A 511 -5.25 -20.70 -17.23
N ARG A 512 -5.73 -20.55 -15.98
CA ARG A 512 -6.31 -19.29 -15.52
C ARG A 512 -5.20 -18.33 -15.10
N TYR A 513 -5.44 -17.03 -15.23
CA TYR A 513 -4.64 -16.07 -14.47
C TYR A 513 -4.87 -16.25 -12.97
N MET A 514 -3.83 -16.13 -12.17
CA MET A 514 -3.98 -15.95 -10.73
C MET A 514 -4.75 -14.66 -10.43
N TRP A 515 -4.48 -13.64 -11.23
CA TRP A 515 -5.17 -12.36 -11.22
C TRP A 515 -4.93 -11.60 -12.53
N ALA A 516 -5.90 -10.80 -12.92
CA ALA A 516 -5.77 -9.82 -13.98
C ALA A 516 -6.49 -8.53 -13.58
N ALA A 517 -6.00 -7.39 -14.07
CA ALA A 517 -6.65 -6.12 -13.84
C ALA A 517 -8.00 -6.04 -14.56
N PRO A 518 -8.94 -5.19 -14.10
CA PRO A 518 -10.16 -4.89 -14.84
C PRO A 518 -9.86 -4.49 -16.30
N GLY A 519 -10.60 -5.03 -17.25
CA GLY A 519 -10.46 -4.76 -18.68
C GLY A 519 -9.35 -5.54 -19.40
N VAL A 520 -8.64 -6.47 -18.72
CA VAL A 520 -7.56 -7.30 -19.29
C VAL A 520 -8.04 -8.70 -19.70
#